data_01e277d290e9d5ebd56eb0538c6fb791
#
_entry.id   01e277d290e9d5ebd56eb0538c6fb791
#
_cell.length_a   1.000
_cell.length_b   1.000
_cell.length_c   1.000
_cell.angle_alpha   90.00
_cell.angle_beta   90.00
_cell.angle_gamma   90.00
#
_symmetry.space_group_name_H-M   'P 1'
#
loop_
_entity.id
_entity.type
_entity.pdbx_description
1 polymer ?
#
loop_
_entity_poly.entity_id
_entity_poly.type
_entity_poly.pdbx_seq_one_letter_code
_entity_poly.pdbx_strand_id
1 'polypeptide(L)'
;LTGMATLKKAIAQRDNLLGGWDRVVVLGWNFEPSIGETITALNDDRLEVLVIPPDLLDRLRKKGGVEKLRGQVRFSSLQYLTLHPIERKFHPVRAELVEASSPSTSSGRTGEESASRERTETLTVRLKNYVLLSPEAINLDDANRQKLQAVANAEPLALIEYWAVDPDYDGQVFRSVWQDYRGNTANDADPLRVVTQAVLTVPVKEGSRSVCVRVVDVFGFEAEVVHTLEAG
;
A
#
# COMPACT_ATOMS: atom_id res chain seq x y z
N LEU A 1 6.11 7.61 -14.90
CA LEU A 1 5.10 7.25 -13.92
C LEU A 1 3.92 8.23 -14.01
N THR A 2 2.70 7.71 -13.86
CA THR A 2 1.48 8.52 -13.78
C THR A 2 1.26 8.91 -12.32
N GLY A 3 1.24 10.20 -12.04
CA GLY A 3 1.11 10.73 -10.69
C GLY A 3 0.29 12.02 -10.63
N MET A 4 0.35 12.71 -9.49
CA MET A 4 -0.40 13.93 -9.19
C MET A 4 -0.34 14.97 -10.31
N ALA A 5 0.84 15.25 -10.83
CA ALA A 5 1.02 16.25 -11.88
C ALA A 5 0.29 15.89 -13.18
N THR A 6 0.30 14.59 -13.55
CA THR A 6 -0.41 14.08 -14.73
C THR A 6 -1.92 14.22 -14.57
N LEU A 7 -2.45 13.83 -13.39
CA LEU A 7 -3.88 13.90 -13.13
C LEU A 7 -4.38 15.36 -13.11
N LYS A 8 -3.67 16.25 -12.44
CA LYS A 8 -4.01 17.69 -12.44
C LYS A 8 -3.98 18.30 -13.85
N LYS A 9 -2.99 17.92 -14.67
CA LYS A 9 -2.93 18.37 -16.07
C LYS A 9 -4.12 17.86 -16.88
N ALA A 10 -4.52 16.60 -16.71
CA ALA A 10 -5.66 16.01 -17.41
C ALA A 10 -6.97 16.71 -17.01
N ILE A 11 -7.16 16.98 -15.71
CA ILE A 11 -8.32 17.73 -15.20
C ILE A 11 -8.36 19.14 -15.79
N ALA A 12 -7.22 19.85 -15.77
CA ALA A 12 -7.13 21.21 -16.34
C ALA A 12 -7.41 21.23 -17.85
N GLN A 13 -6.95 20.24 -18.59
CA GLN A 13 -7.27 20.11 -20.02
C GLN A 13 -8.76 19.87 -20.26
N ARG A 14 -9.40 19.00 -19.46
CA ARG A 14 -10.85 18.78 -19.53
C ARG A 14 -11.63 20.08 -19.32
N ASP A 15 -11.25 20.84 -18.29
CA ASP A 15 -12.02 22.01 -17.87
C ASP A 15 -11.75 23.26 -18.75
N ASN A 16 -10.57 23.35 -19.35
CA ASN A 16 -10.14 24.52 -20.14
C ASN A 16 -10.39 24.41 -21.66
N LEU A 17 -10.85 23.26 -22.15
CA LEU A 17 -11.22 23.12 -23.57
C LEU A 17 -12.55 23.83 -23.85
N LEU A 18 -12.67 24.45 -25.02
CA LEU A 18 -13.90 25.12 -25.49
C LEU A 18 -15.09 24.15 -25.41
N GLY A 19 -16.05 24.46 -24.54
CA GLY A 19 -17.23 23.62 -24.26
C GLY A 19 -17.00 22.59 -23.14
N GLY A 20 -15.76 22.41 -22.64
CA GLY A 20 -15.42 21.43 -21.65
C GLY A 20 -15.63 19.98 -22.12
N TRP A 21 -15.15 19.03 -21.35
CA TRP A 21 -15.46 17.61 -21.51
C TRP A 21 -16.21 17.11 -20.28
N ASP A 22 -17.20 16.28 -20.46
CA ASP A 22 -17.96 15.70 -19.35
C ASP A 22 -17.05 14.83 -18.45
N ARG A 23 -16.01 14.22 -19.04
CA ARG A 23 -15.16 13.24 -18.38
C ARG A 23 -13.78 13.23 -18.99
N VAL A 24 -12.77 12.91 -18.19
CA VAL A 24 -11.41 12.63 -18.65
C VAL A 24 -10.97 11.24 -18.18
N VAL A 25 -10.39 10.47 -19.10
CA VAL A 25 -9.84 9.15 -18.81
C VAL A 25 -8.32 9.21 -18.96
N VAL A 26 -7.62 8.84 -17.90
CA VAL A 26 -6.15 8.76 -17.89
C VAL A 26 -5.76 7.29 -17.94
N LEU A 27 -5.03 6.91 -18.99
CA LEU A 27 -4.51 5.55 -19.17
C LEU A 27 -3.04 5.51 -18.76
N GLY A 28 -2.65 4.55 -17.92
CA GLY A 28 -1.27 4.39 -17.49
C GLY A 28 -0.82 2.94 -17.40
N TRP A 29 0.48 2.67 -17.64
CA TRP A 29 1.11 1.38 -17.34
C TRP A 29 1.66 1.33 -15.93
N ASN A 30 2.28 2.44 -15.49
CA ASN A 30 2.93 2.54 -14.19
C ASN A 30 2.46 3.80 -13.48
N PHE A 31 2.23 3.68 -12.19
CA PHE A 31 1.69 4.71 -11.32
C PHE A 31 2.65 4.99 -10.15
N GLU A 32 2.56 6.19 -9.60
CA GLU A 32 3.25 6.52 -8.36
C GLU A 32 2.63 5.74 -7.19
N PRO A 33 3.41 5.29 -6.19
CA PRO A 33 2.88 4.53 -5.05
C PRO A 33 1.76 5.25 -4.28
N SER A 34 1.77 6.60 -4.27
CA SER A 34 0.75 7.45 -3.64
C SER A 34 -0.46 7.78 -4.53
N ILE A 35 -0.59 7.14 -5.70
CA ILE A 35 -1.62 7.50 -6.68
C ILE A 35 -3.05 7.34 -6.12
N GLY A 36 -3.28 6.33 -5.29
CA GLY A 36 -4.58 6.09 -4.66
C GLY A 36 -5.00 7.23 -3.73
N GLU A 37 -4.08 7.73 -2.92
CA GLU A 37 -4.32 8.90 -2.06
C GLU A 37 -4.55 10.17 -2.89
N THR A 38 -3.77 10.30 -3.97
CA THR A 38 -3.94 11.41 -4.92
C THR A 38 -5.34 11.43 -5.53
N ILE A 39 -5.84 10.29 -6.01
CA ILE A 39 -7.18 10.17 -6.58
C ILE A 39 -8.23 10.51 -5.53
N THR A 40 -8.08 9.96 -4.32
CA THR A 40 -8.99 10.24 -3.20
C THR A 40 -9.00 11.72 -2.81
N ALA A 41 -7.82 12.35 -2.77
CA ALA A 41 -7.69 13.77 -2.41
C ALA A 41 -8.25 14.71 -3.49
N LEU A 42 -8.13 14.35 -4.77
CA LEU A 42 -8.71 15.11 -5.87
C LEU A 42 -10.24 15.08 -5.85
N ASN A 43 -10.83 13.98 -5.37
CA ASN A 43 -12.27 13.78 -5.22
C ASN A 43 -13.10 14.26 -6.44
N ASP A 44 -12.62 13.92 -7.65
CA ASP A 44 -13.21 14.33 -8.92
C ASP A 44 -13.87 13.12 -9.60
N ASP A 45 -15.21 13.08 -9.58
CA ASP A 45 -16.03 12.01 -10.15
C ASP A 45 -16.01 11.95 -11.69
N ARG A 46 -15.50 13.00 -12.33
CA ARG A 46 -15.33 13.08 -13.78
C ARG A 46 -13.92 12.65 -14.24
N LEU A 47 -13.05 12.29 -13.28
CA LEU A 47 -11.72 11.72 -13.55
C LEU A 47 -11.79 10.19 -13.43
N GLU A 48 -11.42 9.49 -14.47
CA GLU A 48 -11.25 8.04 -14.47
C GLU A 48 -9.80 7.68 -14.74
N VAL A 49 -9.23 6.81 -13.91
CA VAL A 49 -7.85 6.33 -14.08
C VAL A 49 -7.87 4.84 -14.33
N LEU A 50 -7.36 4.43 -15.49
CA LEU A 50 -7.39 3.04 -15.93
C LEU A 50 -5.97 2.51 -16.18
N VAL A 51 -5.80 1.23 -15.91
CA VAL A 51 -4.54 0.49 -16.14
C VAL A 51 -4.53 -0.07 -17.56
N ILE A 52 -3.44 0.18 -18.29
CA ILE A 52 -3.20 -0.42 -19.59
C ILE A 52 -2.65 -1.83 -19.36
N PRO A 53 -3.24 -2.89 -19.97
CA PRO A 53 -2.72 -4.25 -19.86
C PRO A 53 -1.24 -4.31 -20.26
N PRO A 54 -0.36 -4.93 -19.44
CA PRO A 54 1.09 -4.91 -19.67
C PRO A 54 1.49 -5.59 -21.01
N ASP A 55 0.72 -6.57 -21.46
CA ASP A 55 0.94 -7.32 -22.69
C ASP A 55 0.34 -6.66 -23.95
N LEU A 56 -0.30 -5.49 -23.81
CA LEU A 56 -0.98 -4.81 -24.92
C LEU A 56 -0.04 -4.52 -26.09
N LEU A 57 1.18 -4.02 -25.82
CA LEU A 57 2.15 -3.72 -26.87
C LEU A 57 2.59 -4.97 -27.64
N ASP A 58 2.76 -6.09 -26.96
CA ASP A 58 3.15 -7.36 -27.59
C ASP A 58 2.00 -7.95 -28.42
N ARG A 59 0.78 -7.77 -27.98
CA ARG A 59 -0.41 -8.14 -28.77
C ARG A 59 -0.53 -7.27 -30.02
N LEU A 60 -0.28 -5.97 -29.92
CA LEU A 60 -0.35 -5.03 -31.05
C LEU A 60 0.72 -5.32 -32.13
N ARG A 61 1.92 -5.77 -31.72
CA ARG A 61 3.02 -6.12 -32.65
C ARG A 61 2.75 -7.38 -33.48
N LYS A 62 1.84 -8.25 -33.06
CA LYS A 62 1.50 -9.47 -33.80
C LYS A 62 0.75 -9.11 -35.07
N LYS A 63 1.00 -9.88 -36.16
CA LYS A 63 0.34 -9.69 -37.48
C LYS A 63 -1.20 -9.70 -37.34
N GLY A 64 -1.83 -8.61 -37.74
CA GLY A 64 -3.28 -8.40 -37.56
C GLY A 64 -3.68 -8.10 -36.14
N GLY A 65 -2.73 -7.72 -35.27
CA GLY A 65 -2.96 -7.45 -33.83
C GLY A 65 -3.97 -6.34 -33.58
N VAL A 66 -3.88 -5.24 -34.31
CA VAL A 66 -4.79 -4.09 -34.14
C VAL A 66 -6.25 -4.50 -34.40
N GLU A 67 -6.50 -5.21 -35.50
CA GLU A 67 -7.86 -5.63 -35.84
C GLU A 67 -8.42 -6.70 -34.91
N LYS A 68 -7.57 -7.66 -34.50
CA LYS A 68 -7.95 -8.72 -33.55
C LYS A 68 -8.23 -8.16 -32.15
N LEU A 69 -7.57 -7.08 -31.77
CA LEU A 69 -7.75 -6.46 -30.46
C LEU A 69 -8.91 -5.45 -30.41
N ARG A 70 -9.41 -5.05 -31.57
CA ARG A 70 -10.54 -4.11 -31.64
C ARG A 70 -11.75 -4.67 -30.90
N GLY A 71 -12.18 -3.97 -29.84
CA GLY A 71 -13.26 -4.40 -28.95
C GLY A 71 -12.89 -5.50 -27.94
N GLN A 72 -11.65 -6.02 -27.96
CA GLN A 72 -11.18 -7.04 -27.02
C GLN A 72 -10.23 -6.50 -25.92
N VAL A 73 -9.67 -5.31 -26.14
CA VAL A 73 -8.85 -4.66 -25.11
C VAL A 73 -9.76 -4.08 -24.05
N ARG A 74 -9.57 -4.53 -22.81
CA ARG A 74 -10.25 -3.98 -21.65
C ARG A 74 -9.20 -3.29 -20.79
N PHE A 75 -9.48 -2.07 -20.40
CA PHE A 75 -8.73 -1.32 -19.40
C PHE A 75 -9.38 -1.57 -18.05
N SER A 76 -8.57 -1.77 -17.03
CA SER A 76 -9.05 -2.04 -15.68
C SER A 76 -8.99 -0.78 -14.83
N SER A 77 -9.91 -0.62 -13.90
CA SER A 77 -9.77 0.41 -12.87
C SER A 77 -8.48 0.16 -12.08
N LEU A 78 -7.84 1.23 -11.65
CA LEU A 78 -6.68 1.12 -10.78
C LEU A 78 -7.13 0.60 -9.42
N GLN A 79 -6.53 -0.50 -8.99
CA GLN A 79 -6.65 -0.94 -7.60
C GLN A 79 -5.68 -0.14 -6.74
N TYR A 80 -6.06 0.20 -5.54
CA TYR A 80 -5.19 0.91 -4.61
C TYR A 80 -5.63 0.73 -3.15
N LEU A 81 -4.67 0.92 -2.27
CA LEU A 81 -4.84 0.92 -0.82
C LEU A 81 -4.74 2.35 -0.30
N THR A 82 -5.53 2.68 0.71
CA THR A 82 -5.34 3.89 1.52
C THR A 82 -5.19 3.52 2.99
N LEU A 83 -4.39 4.32 3.70
CA LEU A 83 -4.13 4.14 5.12
C LEU A 83 -4.72 5.30 5.93
N HIS A 84 -4.99 5.05 7.21
CA HIS A 84 -5.07 6.13 8.19
C HIS A 84 -3.67 6.73 8.41
N PRO A 85 -3.55 7.96 8.90
CA PRO A 85 -2.26 8.52 9.29
C PRO A 85 -1.51 7.54 10.21
N ILE A 86 -0.24 7.29 9.89
CA ILE A 86 0.60 6.38 10.67
C ILE A 86 0.95 7.07 11.98
N GLU A 87 0.61 6.44 13.10
CA GLU A 87 0.95 6.93 14.42
C GLU A 87 2.36 6.51 14.81
N ARG A 88 3.11 7.41 15.42
CA ARG A 88 4.49 7.22 15.83
C ARG A 88 4.62 7.55 17.33
N LYS A 89 5.15 6.60 18.12
CA LYS A 89 5.38 6.78 19.56
C LYS A 89 6.82 6.42 19.90
N PHE A 90 7.57 7.38 20.42
CA PHE A 90 8.94 7.16 20.87
C PHE A 90 8.96 6.55 22.26
N HIS A 91 9.82 5.57 22.49
CA HIS A 91 10.05 5.00 23.80
C HIS A 91 11.34 5.56 24.40
N PRO A 92 11.26 6.10 25.63
CA PRO A 92 12.46 6.51 26.34
C PRO A 92 13.35 5.29 26.62
N VAL A 93 14.65 5.50 26.62
CA VAL A 93 15.62 4.47 27.00
C VAL A 93 15.29 4.01 28.42
N ARG A 94 14.76 2.80 28.59
CA ARG A 94 14.55 2.21 29.90
C ARG A 94 15.91 1.89 30.50
N ALA A 95 16.35 2.66 31.50
CA ALA A 95 17.45 2.26 32.33
C ALA A 95 16.99 1.04 33.14
N GLU A 96 17.38 -0.17 32.72
CA GLU A 96 17.31 -1.31 33.62
C GLU A 96 18.25 -1.02 34.78
N LEU A 97 17.66 -0.83 35.97
CA LEU A 97 18.39 -0.90 37.23
C LEU A 97 18.92 -2.33 37.37
N VAL A 98 20.15 -2.54 36.95
CA VAL A 98 20.89 -3.71 37.39
C VAL A 98 21.12 -3.51 38.87
N GLU A 99 20.33 -4.21 39.69
CA GLU A 99 20.62 -4.35 41.11
C GLU A 99 22.01 -4.97 41.24
N ALA A 100 22.94 -4.15 41.69
CA ALA A 100 24.30 -4.57 42.01
C ALA A 100 24.23 -5.49 43.21
N SER A 101 24.25 -6.80 43.03
CA SER A 101 24.61 -7.78 44.03
C SER A 101 26.13 -7.85 44.10
N SER A 102 26.65 -7.22 45.14
CA SER A 102 27.95 -7.41 45.88
C SER A 102 29.24 -7.90 45.19
N PRO A 103 30.39 -7.39 45.67
CA PRO A 103 31.64 -7.46 44.95
C PRO A 103 32.44 -8.75 45.24
N SER A 104 32.95 -9.38 44.22
CA SER A 104 34.15 -10.18 44.39
C SER A 104 35.20 -9.80 43.34
N THR A 105 36.32 -9.38 43.87
CA THR A 105 37.58 -9.03 43.22
C THR A 105 38.10 -10.07 42.23
N SER A 106 38.39 -9.66 41.00
CA SER A 106 39.73 -9.93 40.39
C SER A 106 39.88 -9.27 39.01
N SER A 107 41.04 -8.73 38.84
CA SER A 107 41.63 -7.95 37.77
C SER A 107 41.41 -8.45 36.35
N GLY A 108 41.23 -7.49 35.42
CA GLY A 108 41.89 -7.51 34.12
C GLY A 108 41.01 -7.69 32.91
N ARG A 109 40.87 -6.62 32.22
CA ARG A 109 40.73 -6.30 30.80
C ARG A 109 39.53 -5.45 30.48
N THR A 110 39.89 -4.20 30.23
CA THR A 110 39.08 -3.21 29.51
C THR A 110 38.66 -3.75 28.16
N GLY A 111 37.41 -4.08 28.05
CA GLY A 111 36.63 -4.14 26.83
C GLY A 111 35.39 -3.32 27.09
N GLU A 112 35.40 -2.07 26.68
CA GLU A 112 34.18 -1.25 26.62
C GLU A 112 33.31 -1.84 25.53
N GLU A 113 32.50 -2.85 25.86
CA GLU A 113 31.27 -3.11 25.13
C GLU A 113 30.32 -1.97 25.46
N SER A 114 30.38 -0.89 24.67
CA SER A 114 29.33 0.10 24.62
C SER A 114 28.12 -0.59 24.01
N ALA A 115 27.28 -1.19 24.85
CA ALA A 115 25.92 -1.53 24.49
C ALA A 115 25.25 -0.22 24.09
N SER A 116 25.22 0.07 22.81
CA SER A 116 24.46 1.18 22.25
C SER A 116 23.00 0.94 22.63
N ARG A 117 22.54 1.71 23.61
CA ARG A 117 21.13 1.69 24.03
C ARG A 117 20.30 2.23 22.86
N GLU A 118 19.89 1.35 21.99
CA GLU A 118 19.06 1.70 20.83
C GLU A 118 17.74 2.25 21.32
N ARG A 119 17.44 3.49 20.95
CA ARG A 119 16.12 4.07 21.13
C ARG A 119 15.17 3.36 20.18
N THR A 120 14.00 2.99 20.67
CA THR A 120 12.97 2.37 19.85
C THR A 120 11.75 3.27 19.73
N GLU A 121 11.01 3.06 18.65
CA GLU A 121 9.72 3.69 18.45
C GLU A 121 8.69 2.64 18.02
N THR A 122 7.43 2.89 18.36
CA THR A 122 6.31 2.08 17.90
C THR A 122 5.59 2.80 16.77
N LEU A 123 5.43 2.11 15.66
CA LEU A 123 4.62 2.52 14.53
C LEU A 123 3.29 1.76 14.57
N THR A 124 2.18 2.51 14.46
CA THR A 124 0.85 1.92 14.31
C THR A 124 0.34 2.25 12.91
N VAL A 125 0.17 1.23 12.10
CA VAL A 125 -0.32 1.31 10.71
C VAL A 125 -1.73 0.74 10.66
N ARG A 126 -2.70 1.51 10.11
CA ARG A 126 -4.09 1.07 9.99
C ARG A 126 -4.57 1.20 8.55
N LEU A 127 -5.15 0.10 8.05
CA LEU A 127 -5.82 0.09 6.76
C LEU A 127 -7.08 0.97 6.83
N LYS A 128 -7.30 1.80 5.82
CA LYS A 128 -8.47 2.69 5.75
C LYS A 128 -9.46 2.21 4.70
N ASN A 129 -8.99 1.97 3.49
CA ASN A 129 -9.83 1.54 2.39
C ASN A 129 -9.00 0.79 1.34
N TYR A 130 -9.65 -0.12 0.64
CA TYR A 130 -9.09 -0.85 -0.48
C TYR A 130 -10.04 -0.76 -1.67
N VAL A 131 -9.53 -0.36 -2.84
CA VAL A 131 -10.28 -0.31 -4.08
C VAL A 131 -9.84 -1.47 -4.95
N LEU A 132 -10.78 -2.37 -5.20
CA LEU A 132 -10.56 -3.54 -6.04
C LEU A 132 -10.41 -3.14 -7.51
N LEU A 133 -9.61 -3.90 -8.24
CA LEU A 133 -9.64 -3.91 -9.70
C LEU A 133 -11.08 -4.11 -10.19
N SER A 134 -11.47 -3.43 -11.29
CA SER A 134 -12.84 -3.53 -11.83
C SER A 134 -13.38 -4.95 -11.84
N PRO A 135 -14.54 -5.23 -11.24
CA PRO A 135 -15.14 -6.55 -11.22
C PRO A 135 -15.31 -7.17 -12.63
N GLU A 136 -15.44 -6.31 -13.65
CA GLU A 136 -15.54 -6.72 -15.07
C GLU A 136 -14.23 -7.34 -15.60
N ALA A 137 -13.09 -7.00 -15.00
CA ALA A 137 -11.80 -7.59 -15.35
C ALA A 137 -11.60 -8.98 -14.74
N ILE A 138 -12.41 -9.32 -13.74
CA ILE A 138 -12.37 -10.60 -13.05
C ILE A 138 -13.37 -11.55 -13.73
N ASN A 139 -12.92 -12.77 -14.04
CA ASN A 139 -13.77 -13.76 -14.72
C ASN A 139 -14.74 -14.41 -13.73
N LEU A 140 -15.85 -13.73 -13.46
CA LEU A 140 -16.94 -14.19 -12.60
C LEU A 140 -18.26 -14.20 -13.37
N ASP A 141 -19.15 -15.11 -12.99
CA ASP A 141 -20.55 -15.05 -13.41
C ASP A 141 -21.27 -13.84 -12.79
N ASP A 142 -22.44 -13.50 -13.33
CA ASP A 142 -23.16 -12.28 -12.93
C ASP A 142 -23.60 -12.29 -11.46
N ALA A 143 -23.97 -13.46 -10.91
CA ALA A 143 -24.40 -13.58 -9.52
C ALA A 143 -23.22 -13.36 -8.56
N ASN A 144 -22.06 -13.92 -8.85
CA ASN A 144 -20.84 -13.74 -8.05
C ASN A 144 -20.27 -12.32 -8.23
N ARG A 145 -20.40 -11.73 -9.42
CA ARG A 145 -20.00 -10.34 -9.65
C ARG A 145 -20.84 -9.36 -8.82
N GLN A 146 -22.17 -9.57 -8.73
CA GLN A 146 -23.03 -8.77 -7.87
C GLN A 146 -22.69 -8.90 -6.38
N LYS A 147 -22.38 -10.12 -5.91
CA LYS A 147 -21.91 -10.34 -4.53
C LYS A 147 -20.59 -9.64 -4.25
N LEU A 148 -19.64 -9.77 -5.18
CA LEU A 148 -18.35 -9.09 -5.07
C LEU A 148 -18.52 -7.57 -4.98
N GLN A 149 -19.35 -7.00 -5.84
CA GLN A 149 -19.65 -5.56 -5.82
C GLN A 149 -20.28 -5.12 -4.50
N ALA A 150 -21.18 -5.93 -3.93
CA ALA A 150 -21.78 -5.63 -2.64
C ALA A 150 -20.73 -5.61 -1.52
N VAL A 151 -19.82 -6.59 -1.48
CA VAL A 151 -18.72 -6.64 -0.51
C VAL A 151 -17.75 -5.47 -0.73
N ALA A 152 -17.35 -5.21 -1.96
CA ALA A 152 -16.43 -4.10 -2.29
C ALA A 152 -17.00 -2.73 -1.87
N ASN A 153 -18.31 -2.54 -1.93
CA ASN A 153 -18.98 -1.31 -1.51
C ASN A 153 -19.18 -1.20 0.00
N ALA A 154 -19.48 -2.31 0.68
CA ALA A 154 -19.81 -2.31 2.11
C ALA A 154 -18.58 -2.49 3.00
N GLU A 155 -17.71 -3.42 2.66
CA GLU A 155 -16.57 -3.84 3.48
C GLU A 155 -15.35 -4.16 2.61
N PRO A 156 -14.76 -3.18 1.92
CA PRO A 156 -13.69 -3.41 0.94
C PRO A 156 -12.45 -4.11 1.54
N LEU A 157 -12.14 -3.88 2.81
CA LEU A 157 -11.03 -4.55 3.50
C LEU A 157 -11.25 -6.06 3.67
N ALA A 158 -12.49 -6.55 3.60
CA ALA A 158 -12.79 -7.99 3.61
C ALA A 158 -12.28 -8.74 2.37
N LEU A 159 -11.85 -8.01 1.32
CA LEU A 159 -11.28 -8.59 0.11
C LEU A 159 -9.77 -8.83 0.22
N ILE A 160 -9.12 -8.36 1.29
CA ILE A 160 -7.68 -8.55 1.48
C ILE A 160 -7.42 -9.98 1.97
N GLU A 161 -6.53 -10.67 1.27
CA GLU A 161 -6.04 -12.01 1.62
C GLU A 161 -4.79 -11.96 2.49
N TYR A 162 -3.91 -11.01 2.19
CA TYR A 162 -2.61 -10.83 2.84
C TYR A 162 -2.24 -9.36 2.85
N TRP A 163 -1.55 -8.91 3.90
CA TRP A 163 -0.87 -7.64 3.89
C TRP A 163 0.38 -7.63 4.77
N ALA A 164 1.30 -6.76 4.43
CA ALA A 164 2.58 -6.66 5.09
C ALA A 164 3.08 -5.21 5.14
N VAL A 165 3.97 -4.95 6.08
CA VAL A 165 4.57 -3.64 6.32
C VAL A 165 6.09 -3.74 6.27
N ASP A 166 6.70 -2.87 5.45
CA ASP A 166 8.12 -2.56 5.47
C ASP A 166 8.28 -1.15 6.07
N PRO A 167 8.79 -1.03 7.31
CA PRO A 167 8.90 0.25 7.98
C PRO A 167 10.08 1.11 7.50
N ASP A 168 11.00 0.55 6.71
CA ASP A 168 12.23 1.21 6.23
C ASP A 168 12.48 0.99 4.73
N TYR A 169 11.40 1.07 3.96
CA TYR A 169 11.43 0.83 2.53
C TYR A 169 12.44 1.74 1.79
N ASP A 170 13.32 1.14 1.01
CA ASP A 170 14.39 1.82 0.28
C ASP A 170 13.98 2.27 -1.14
N GLY A 171 12.73 2.06 -1.53
CA GLY A 171 12.22 2.37 -2.86
C GLY A 171 12.52 1.29 -3.91
N GLN A 172 13.14 0.19 -3.56
CA GLN A 172 13.52 -0.89 -4.48
C GLN A 172 13.07 -2.27 -3.99
N VAL A 173 13.43 -2.64 -2.77
CA VAL A 173 13.17 -3.98 -2.23
C VAL A 173 12.25 -3.90 -1.04
N PHE A 174 11.06 -4.49 -1.16
CA PHE A 174 10.12 -4.62 -0.05
C PHE A 174 10.56 -5.73 0.90
N ARG A 175 10.68 -5.40 2.18
CA ARG A 175 11.05 -6.34 3.26
C ARG A 175 9.90 -6.43 4.25
N SER A 176 9.21 -7.57 4.26
CA SER A 176 8.11 -7.80 5.20
C SER A 176 8.64 -7.95 6.63
N VAL A 177 8.55 -6.89 7.42
CA VAL A 177 8.91 -6.91 8.84
C VAL A 177 7.72 -7.34 9.70
N TRP A 178 6.53 -6.95 9.30
CA TRP A 178 5.27 -7.37 9.89
C TRP A 178 4.32 -7.83 8.79
N GLN A 179 3.53 -8.86 9.08
CA GLN A 179 2.55 -9.38 8.11
C GLN A 179 1.36 -10.04 8.81
N ASP A 180 0.24 -10.04 8.11
CA ASP A 180 -0.93 -10.84 8.45
C ASP A 180 -1.60 -11.41 7.20
N TYR A 181 -2.30 -12.51 7.35
CA TYR A 181 -2.97 -13.20 6.26
C TYR A 181 -4.25 -13.87 6.73
N ARG A 182 -5.18 -14.05 5.83
CA ARG A 182 -6.43 -14.76 6.08
C ARG A 182 -6.14 -16.19 6.57
N GLY A 183 -6.79 -16.59 7.64
CA GLY A 183 -6.52 -17.87 8.32
C GLY A 183 -5.50 -17.78 9.46
N ASN A 184 -4.90 -16.62 9.71
CA ASN A 184 -3.98 -16.42 10.82
C ASN A 184 -4.71 -16.09 12.12
N THR A 185 -5.20 -17.13 12.80
CA THR A 185 -5.93 -16.99 14.07
C THR A 185 -5.08 -16.51 15.25
N ALA A 186 -3.75 -16.45 15.07
CA ALA A 186 -2.86 -15.91 16.10
C ALA A 186 -3.02 -14.38 16.26
N ASN A 187 -3.44 -13.67 15.20
CA ASN A 187 -3.60 -12.22 15.19
C ASN A 187 -5.05 -11.78 15.38
N ASP A 188 -6.03 -12.64 15.05
CA ASP A 188 -7.45 -12.32 15.14
C ASP A 188 -8.27 -13.56 15.51
N ALA A 189 -9.44 -13.33 16.11
CA ALA A 189 -10.45 -14.34 16.36
C ALA A 189 -11.23 -14.74 15.09
N ASP A 190 -11.21 -13.91 14.04
CA ASP A 190 -11.86 -14.18 12.75
C ASP A 190 -10.84 -14.65 11.68
N PRO A 191 -10.73 -15.97 11.44
CA PRO A 191 -9.80 -16.52 10.47
C PRO A 191 -10.17 -16.19 9.01
N LEU A 192 -11.36 -15.64 8.77
CA LEU A 192 -11.80 -15.25 7.43
C LEU A 192 -11.39 -13.83 7.03
N ARG A 193 -10.70 -13.12 7.91
CA ARG A 193 -10.26 -11.73 7.70
C ARG A 193 -8.83 -11.54 8.16
N VAL A 194 -8.16 -10.57 7.58
CA VAL A 194 -6.90 -10.04 8.10
C VAL A 194 -7.19 -9.02 9.20
N VAL A 195 -6.28 -8.87 10.17
CA VAL A 195 -6.33 -7.72 11.09
C VAL A 195 -6.12 -6.43 10.29
N THR A 196 -6.81 -5.37 10.69
CA THR A 196 -6.74 -4.07 9.98
C THR A 196 -5.72 -3.10 10.58
N GLN A 197 -5.01 -3.54 11.63
CA GLN A 197 -4.00 -2.75 12.34
C GLN A 197 -2.73 -3.56 12.57
N ALA A 198 -1.59 -3.00 12.18
CA ALA A 198 -0.27 -3.47 12.52
C ALA A 198 0.36 -2.57 13.58
N VAL A 199 1.08 -3.18 14.53
CA VAL A 199 1.88 -2.47 15.53
C VAL A 199 3.29 -3.03 15.47
N LEU A 200 4.27 -2.17 15.14
CA LEU A 200 5.67 -2.53 14.98
C LEU A 200 6.53 -1.72 15.95
N THR A 201 7.45 -2.40 16.63
CA THR A 201 8.51 -1.71 17.38
C THR A 201 9.80 -1.78 16.58
N VAL A 202 10.35 -0.63 16.23
CA VAL A 202 11.52 -0.50 15.37
C VAL A 202 12.55 0.44 16.01
N PRO A 203 13.85 0.32 15.66
CA PRO A 203 14.85 1.30 16.08
C PRO A 203 14.47 2.71 15.60
N VAL A 204 14.75 3.72 16.42
CA VAL A 204 14.57 5.12 16.01
C VAL A 204 15.53 5.42 14.86
N LYS A 205 14.99 6.01 13.79
CA LYS A 205 15.76 6.41 12.62
C LYS A 205 16.00 7.92 12.63
N GLU A 206 17.25 8.31 12.41
CA GLU A 206 17.57 9.70 12.13
C GLU A 206 17.09 10.08 10.73
N GLY A 207 16.35 11.18 10.63
CA GLY A 207 15.77 11.65 9.37
C GLY A 207 14.39 11.06 9.06
N SER A 208 13.98 11.16 7.81
CA SER A 208 12.68 10.65 7.35
C SER A 208 12.67 9.12 7.27
N ARG A 209 11.49 8.55 7.51
CA ARG A 209 11.25 7.10 7.42
C ARG A 209 10.19 6.83 6.35
N SER A 210 10.51 6.01 5.37
CA SER A 210 9.53 5.56 4.36
C SER A 210 8.93 4.24 4.78
N VAL A 211 7.63 4.24 5.06
CA VAL A 211 6.86 3.05 5.40
C VAL A 211 6.11 2.60 4.16
N CYS A 212 6.36 1.38 3.71
CA CYS A 212 5.64 0.77 2.60
C CYS A 212 4.66 -0.28 3.13
N VAL A 213 3.44 -0.24 2.65
CA VAL A 213 2.42 -1.25 2.93
C VAL A 213 2.00 -1.90 1.63
N ARG A 214 2.06 -3.22 1.59
CA ARG A 214 1.64 -4.04 0.45
C ARG A 214 0.48 -4.92 0.85
N VAL A 215 -0.52 -5.02 -0.01
CA VAL A 215 -1.67 -5.91 0.14
C VAL A 215 -1.79 -6.82 -1.07
N VAL A 216 -2.31 -8.02 -0.87
CA VAL A 216 -2.76 -8.94 -1.91
C VAL A 216 -4.21 -9.27 -1.63
N ASP A 217 -5.06 -9.19 -2.62
CA ASP A 217 -6.47 -9.52 -2.47
C ASP A 217 -6.77 -11.00 -2.75
N VAL A 218 -8.02 -11.39 -2.51
CA VAL A 218 -8.51 -12.77 -2.71
C VAL A 218 -8.42 -13.28 -4.15
N PHE A 219 -8.13 -12.41 -5.11
CA PHE A 219 -7.92 -12.74 -6.52
C PHE A 219 -6.44 -12.76 -6.90
N GLY A 220 -5.53 -12.45 -5.96
CA GLY A 220 -4.10 -12.41 -6.17
C GLY A 220 -3.59 -11.09 -6.78
N PHE A 221 -4.40 -10.04 -6.82
CA PHE A 221 -3.94 -8.71 -7.25
C PHE A 221 -3.24 -7.99 -6.10
N GLU A 222 -2.17 -7.27 -6.44
CA GLU A 222 -1.35 -6.54 -5.48
C GLU A 222 -1.58 -5.04 -5.56
N ALA A 223 -1.61 -4.37 -4.41
CA ALA A 223 -1.55 -2.93 -4.29
C ALA A 223 -0.53 -2.52 -3.23
N GLU A 224 0.10 -1.37 -3.43
CA GLU A 224 1.16 -0.86 -2.59
C GLU A 224 0.94 0.64 -2.33
N VAL A 225 1.25 1.07 -1.11
CA VAL A 225 1.26 2.49 -0.73
C VAL A 225 2.49 2.80 0.10
N VAL A 226 3.11 3.95 -0.16
CA VAL A 226 4.31 4.42 0.57
C VAL A 226 3.99 5.74 1.26
N HIS A 227 4.20 5.78 2.57
CA HIS A 227 4.12 6.98 3.40
C HIS A 227 5.50 7.39 3.89
N THR A 228 5.83 8.66 3.74
CA THR A 228 7.04 9.23 4.34
C THR A 228 6.68 9.91 5.66
N LEU A 229 7.30 9.45 6.74
CA LEU A 229 7.21 10.06 8.05
C LEU A 229 8.40 11.01 8.20
N GLU A 230 8.13 12.28 8.50
CA GLU A 230 9.16 13.26 8.75
C GLU A 230 10.00 12.91 10.00
N ALA A 231 11.20 13.47 10.10
CA ALA A 231 12.03 13.34 11.28
C ALA A 231 11.28 13.86 12.51
N GLY A 232 11.24 13.05 13.56
CA GLY A 232 10.60 13.39 14.84
C GLY A 232 11.53 14.11 15.79
#